data_3ac0a7d515e26a189ed4cdf4f50904a8
#
_entry.id   3ac0a7d515e26a189ed4cdf4f50904a8
#
_cell.length_a   1.000
_cell.length_b   1.000
_cell.length_c   1.000
_cell.angle_alpha   90.00
_cell.angle_beta   90.00
_cell.angle_gamma   90.00
#
_symmetry.space_group_name_H-M   'P 1'
#
loop_
_entity.id
_entity.type
_entity.pdbx_description
1 polymer ?
#
loop_
_entity_poly.entity_id
_entity_poly.type
_entity_poly.pdbx_seq_one_letter_code
_entity_poly.pdbx_strand_id
1 'polypeptide(L)'
;MSFLQGKNILNKLLNRPRIYWAIFELESSLQLNEFVELLLEPIKTSNSNYLIKLGLHEALVNAVKHGNNLDPNKNVRVRRIITPNWCVWQIQDQGNGLEIKKRNYNLPQKTSSVCWRCLYIISECFDDIRWSNKGNRLQLALKR
;
A
#
# COMPACT_ATOMS: atom_id res chain seq x y z
N MET A 1 -16.32 38.50 -25.66
CA MET A 1 -15.73 37.57 -24.67
C MET A 1 -14.33 37.24 -25.10
N SER A 2 -13.41 37.64 -24.31
CA SER A 2 -12.01 37.72 -24.69
C SER A 2 -11.31 36.36 -24.67
N PHE A 3 -10.44 36.13 -25.66
CA PHE A 3 -9.48 35.03 -25.77
C PHE A 3 -8.64 34.80 -24.49
N LEU A 4 -8.57 35.77 -23.60
CA LEU A 4 -7.84 35.74 -22.32
C LEU A 4 -8.53 34.85 -21.25
N GLN A 5 -9.85 34.70 -21.28
CA GLN A 5 -10.55 33.82 -20.32
C GLN A 5 -10.34 32.32 -20.64
N GLY A 6 -10.22 31.98 -21.93
CA GLY A 6 -9.93 30.60 -22.34
C GLY A 6 -8.54 30.13 -21.92
N LYS A 7 -7.51 30.98 -22.00
CA LYS A 7 -6.13 30.67 -21.57
C LYS A 7 -6.04 30.45 -20.06
N ASN A 8 -6.78 31.21 -19.25
CA ASN A 8 -6.77 31.02 -17.78
C ASN A 8 -7.45 29.73 -17.35
N ILE A 9 -8.49 29.31 -18.06
CA ILE A 9 -9.18 28.02 -17.78
C ILE A 9 -8.29 26.87 -18.21
N LEU A 10 -7.65 26.95 -19.39
CA LEU A 10 -6.72 25.92 -19.86
C LEU A 10 -5.51 25.76 -18.92
N ASN A 11 -4.92 26.88 -18.48
CA ASN A 11 -3.81 26.85 -17.52
C ASN A 11 -4.23 26.31 -16.14
N LYS A 12 -5.45 26.58 -15.68
CA LYS A 12 -6.00 25.97 -14.47
C LYS A 12 -6.26 24.47 -14.64
N LEU A 13 -6.66 24.02 -15.81
CA LEU A 13 -6.84 22.58 -16.12
C LEU A 13 -5.50 21.86 -16.28
N LEU A 14 -4.48 22.52 -16.85
CA LEU A 14 -3.13 21.98 -17.01
C LEU A 14 -2.35 21.92 -15.70
N ASN A 15 -2.67 22.78 -14.72
CA ASN A 15 -2.04 22.84 -13.41
C ASN A 15 -2.78 22.02 -12.33
N ARG A 16 -3.78 21.22 -12.68
CA ARG A 16 -4.36 20.28 -11.70
C ARG A 16 -3.33 19.21 -11.37
N PRO A 17 -3.10 18.92 -10.08
CA PRO A 17 -2.20 17.85 -9.70
C PRO A 17 -2.70 16.55 -10.34
N ARG A 18 -1.82 15.90 -11.12
CA ARG A 18 -2.16 14.64 -11.78
C ARG A 18 -2.18 13.55 -10.70
N ILE A 19 -3.36 13.03 -10.43
CA ILE A 19 -3.56 11.88 -9.54
C ILE A 19 -3.84 10.68 -10.43
N TYR A 20 -3.01 9.66 -10.28
CA TYR A 20 -3.18 8.38 -10.97
C TYR A 20 -3.54 7.32 -9.94
N TRP A 21 -4.53 6.51 -10.25
CA TRP A 21 -4.89 5.40 -9.40
C TRP A 21 -5.14 4.13 -10.24
N ALA A 22 -4.85 2.99 -9.64
CA ALA A 22 -5.07 1.67 -10.22
C ALA A 22 -5.51 0.69 -9.13
N ILE A 23 -6.32 -0.29 -9.53
CA ILE A 23 -6.77 -1.37 -8.65
C ILE A 23 -6.21 -2.68 -9.18
N PHE A 24 -5.65 -3.48 -8.30
CA PHE A 24 -5.12 -4.80 -8.57
C PHE A 24 -5.80 -5.82 -7.66
N GLU A 25 -6.03 -7.01 -8.16
CA GLU A 25 -6.52 -8.14 -7.36
C GLU A 25 -5.54 -9.30 -7.48
N LEU A 26 -5.24 -9.91 -6.35
CA LEU A 26 -4.33 -11.04 -6.22
C LEU A 26 -5.04 -12.17 -5.50
N GLU A 27 -4.96 -13.38 -6.04
CA GLU A 27 -5.33 -14.58 -5.31
C GLU A 27 -4.44 -14.77 -4.08
N SER A 28 -4.97 -15.41 -3.03
CA SER A 28 -4.22 -15.68 -1.81
C SER A 28 -3.11 -16.71 -2.07
N SER A 29 -2.00 -16.22 -2.59
CA SER A 29 -0.79 -16.98 -2.93
C SER A 29 0.43 -16.27 -2.37
N LEU A 30 1.48 -17.02 -2.05
CA LEU A 30 2.77 -16.48 -1.62
C LEU A 30 3.76 -16.24 -2.77
N GLN A 31 3.33 -16.45 -4.02
CA GLN A 31 4.11 -16.09 -5.22
C GLN A 31 3.94 -14.61 -5.54
N LEU A 32 4.57 -13.75 -4.74
CA LEU A 32 4.29 -12.32 -4.68
C LEU A 32 5.30 -11.44 -5.45
N ASN A 33 6.43 -11.98 -5.89
CA ASN A 33 7.52 -11.18 -6.43
C ASN A 33 7.11 -10.36 -7.67
N GLU A 34 6.45 -10.97 -8.63
CA GLU A 34 6.01 -10.27 -9.85
C GLU A 34 4.95 -9.21 -9.54
N PHE A 35 4.08 -9.50 -8.58
CA PHE A 35 3.04 -8.57 -8.15
C PHE A 35 3.64 -7.34 -7.45
N VAL A 36 4.66 -7.53 -6.60
CA VAL A 36 5.40 -6.43 -5.97
C VAL A 36 6.08 -5.56 -7.02
N GLU A 37 6.72 -6.16 -8.03
CA GLU A 37 7.33 -5.41 -9.14
C GLU A 37 6.31 -4.55 -9.89
N LEU A 38 5.12 -5.08 -10.14
CA LEU A 38 4.01 -4.36 -10.77
C LEU A 38 3.56 -3.15 -9.92
N LEU A 39 3.47 -3.33 -8.60
CA LEU A 39 3.10 -2.25 -7.69
C LEU A 39 4.14 -1.14 -7.61
N LEU A 40 5.42 -1.48 -7.83
CA LEU A 40 6.55 -0.54 -7.80
C LEU A 40 6.83 0.14 -9.14
N GLU A 41 6.24 -0.31 -10.22
CA GLU A 41 6.53 0.18 -11.57
C GLU A 41 6.64 1.71 -11.70
N PRO A 42 5.75 2.52 -11.10
CA PRO A 42 5.81 3.98 -11.22
C PRO A 42 6.96 4.65 -10.47
N ILE A 43 7.66 3.94 -9.58
CA ILE A 43 8.73 4.50 -8.73
C ILE A 43 10.10 3.82 -8.94
N LYS A 44 10.27 3.10 -10.03
CA LYS A 44 11.48 2.28 -10.34
C LYS A 44 12.81 3.06 -10.46
N THR A 45 12.82 4.36 -10.31
CA THR A 45 13.97 5.21 -10.65
C THR A 45 14.96 5.47 -9.51
N SER A 46 14.74 4.98 -8.29
CA SER A 46 15.62 5.26 -7.14
C SER A 46 16.29 4.00 -6.56
N ASN A 47 17.54 4.16 -6.08
CA ASN A 47 18.30 3.10 -5.42
C ASN A 47 17.68 2.62 -4.08
N SER A 48 16.70 3.31 -3.56
CA SER A 48 16.00 2.98 -2.31
C SER A 48 14.85 1.96 -2.47
N ASN A 49 14.65 1.41 -3.68
CA ASN A 49 13.54 0.50 -3.98
C ASN A 49 13.58 -0.82 -3.21
N TYR A 50 14.76 -1.25 -2.72
CA TYR A 50 14.88 -2.52 -1.99
C TYR A 50 14.05 -2.55 -0.69
N LEU A 51 14.13 -1.50 0.11
CA LEU A 51 13.37 -1.41 1.37
C LEU A 51 11.87 -1.33 1.11
N ILE A 52 11.46 -0.54 0.12
CA ILE A 52 10.05 -0.42 -0.27
C ILE A 52 9.52 -1.75 -0.80
N LYS A 53 10.31 -2.44 -1.62
CA LYS A 53 10.00 -3.77 -2.12
C LYS A 53 9.80 -4.77 -0.97
N LEU A 54 10.71 -4.77 -0.01
CA LEU A 54 10.61 -5.62 1.19
C LEU A 54 9.36 -5.29 1.99
N GLY A 55 9.09 -4.02 2.27
CA GLY A 55 7.92 -3.58 3.01
C GLY A 55 6.60 -3.94 2.34
N LEU A 56 6.48 -3.78 1.02
CA LEU A 56 5.30 -4.21 0.26
C LEU A 56 5.14 -5.73 0.28
N HIS A 57 6.22 -6.47 0.11
CA HIS A 57 6.20 -7.93 0.19
C HIS A 57 5.68 -8.41 1.54
N GLU A 58 6.23 -7.86 2.63
CA GLU A 58 5.79 -8.19 3.99
C GLU A 58 4.31 -7.84 4.24
N ALA A 59 3.84 -6.70 3.73
CA ALA A 59 2.45 -6.29 3.84
C ALA A 59 1.51 -7.24 3.09
N LEU A 60 1.90 -7.70 1.90
CA LEU A 60 1.14 -8.68 1.13
C LEU A 60 1.14 -10.06 1.78
N VAL A 61 2.27 -10.51 2.32
CA VAL A 61 2.37 -11.76 3.09
C VAL A 61 1.42 -11.72 4.29
N ASN A 62 1.36 -10.60 5.00
CA ASN A 62 0.43 -10.43 6.12
C ASN A 62 -1.03 -10.53 5.66
N ALA A 63 -1.39 -9.90 4.56
CA ALA A 63 -2.75 -9.95 4.03
C ALA A 63 -3.14 -11.39 3.60
N VAL A 64 -2.26 -12.07 2.87
CA VAL A 64 -2.51 -13.44 2.39
C VAL A 64 -2.51 -14.46 3.53
N LYS A 65 -1.49 -14.43 4.38
CA LYS A 65 -1.25 -15.45 5.41
C LYS A 65 -2.10 -15.23 6.66
N HIS A 66 -2.12 -14.01 7.18
CA HIS A 66 -2.78 -13.69 8.44
C HIS A 66 -4.19 -13.11 8.23
N GLY A 67 -4.42 -12.32 7.18
CA GLY A 67 -5.74 -11.82 6.83
C GLY A 67 -6.63 -12.91 6.25
N ASN A 68 -6.23 -13.47 5.13
CA ASN A 68 -6.99 -14.47 4.38
C ASN A 68 -6.77 -15.93 4.83
N ASN A 69 -5.87 -16.19 5.76
CA ASN A 69 -5.50 -17.54 6.24
C ASN A 69 -5.09 -18.51 5.12
N LEU A 70 -4.44 -18.00 4.07
CA LEU A 70 -4.05 -18.77 2.88
C LEU A 70 -5.24 -19.41 2.14
N ASP A 71 -6.46 -18.90 2.34
CA ASP A 71 -7.66 -19.42 1.68
C ASP A 71 -7.62 -19.10 0.17
N PRO A 72 -7.58 -20.09 -0.73
CA PRO A 72 -7.49 -19.87 -2.17
C PRO A 72 -8.77 -19.23 -2.76
N ASN A 73 -9.88 -19.23 -2.02
CA ASN A 73 -11.12 -18.59 -2.44
C ASN A 73 -11.19 -17.11 -2.06
N LYS A 74 -10.19 -16.59 -1.35
CA LYS A 74 -10.10 -15.19 -0.96
C LYS A 74 -9.05 -14.46 -1.77
N ASN A 75 -9.29 -13.17 -2.01
CA ASN A 75 -8.40 -12.30 -2.75
C ASN A 75 -7.85 -11.19 -1.85
N VAL A 76 -6.69 -10.66 -2.25
CA VAL A 76 -6.15 -9.41 -1.74
C VAL A 76 -6.35 -8.34 -2.81
N ARG A 77 -6.96 -7.23 -2.42
CA ARG A 77 -7.14 -6.07 -3.30
C ARG A 77 -6.13 -5.00 -2.94
N VAL A 78 -5.40 -4.51 -3.93
CA VAL A 78 -4.47 -3.40 -3.75
C VAL A 78 -4.92 -2.22 -4.59
N ARG A 79 -5.12 -1.06 -3.96
CA ARG A 79 -5.30 0.21 -4.64
C ARG A 79 -4.00 1.00 -4.55
N ARG A 80 -3.43 1.36 -5.70
CA ARG A 80 -2.28 2.25 -5.78
C ARG A 80 -2.73 3.64 -6.22
N ILE A 81 -2.32 4.65 -5.46
CA ILE A 81 -2.64 6.06 -5.72
C ILE A 81 -1.33 6.83 -5.81
N ILE A 82 -1.12 7.53 -6.91
CA ILE A 82 0.07 8.35 -7.14
C ILE A 82 -0.37 9.79 -7.27
N THR A 83 0.19 10.63 -6.40
CA THR A 83 0.04 12.08 -6.43
C THR A 83 1.39 12.74 -6.72
N PRO A 84 1.49 14.06 -6.93
CA PRO A 84 2.79 14.71 -7.09
C PRO A 84 3.75 14.49 -5.92
N ASN A 85 3.24 14.33 -4.70
CA ASN A 85 4.03 14.27 -3.47
C ASN A 85 4.04 12.90 -2.80
N TRP A 86 3.14 11.98 -3.18
CA TRP A 86 2.95 10.71 -2.51
C TRP A 86 2.73 9.55 -3.47
N CYS A 87 3.22 8.38 -3.09
CA CYS A 87 2.77 7.11 -3.61
C CYS A 87 2.13 6.32 -2.46
N VAL A 88 0.89 5.90 -2.64
CA VAL A 88 0.08 5.25 -1.59
C VAL A 88 -0.39 3.90 -2.08
N TRP A 89 -0.26 2.88 -1.24
CA TRP A 89 -0.83 1.54 -1.45
C TRP A 89 -1.82 1.23 -0.34
N GLN A 90 -3.02 0.87 -0.70
CA GLN A 90 -4.04 0.35 0.20
C GLN A 90 -4.20 -1.14 -0.07
N ILE A 91 -3.79 -1.97 0.88
CA ILE A 91 -3.81 -3.43 0.79
C ILE A 91 -4.96 -3.93 1.66
N GLN A 92 -5.94 -4.57 1.06
CA GLN A 92 -7.15 -5.05 1.73
C GLN A 92 -7.29 -6.57 1.56
N ASP A 93 -7.40 -7.27 2.68
CA ASP A 93 -7.76 -8.69 2.75
C ASP A 93 -9.26 -8.89 3.04
N GLN A 94 -9.70 -10.14 2.99
CA GLN A 94 -11.08 -10.55 3.26
C GLN A 94 -11.23 -11.24 4.63
N GLY A 95 -10.28 -10.97 5.54
CA GLY A 95 -10.29 -11.52 6.90
C GLY A 95 -11.08 -10.68 7.89
N ASN A 96 -11.02 -11.10 9.15
CA ASN A 96 -11.73 -10.45 10.26
C ASN A 96 -11.06 -9.15 10.74
N GLY A 97 -9.87 -8.86 10.24
CA GLY A 97 -9.10 -7.69 10.60
C GLY A 97 -8.14 -7.92 11.77
N LEU A 98 -7.13 -7.05 11.86
CA LEU A 98 -6.14 -7.05 12.92
C LEU A 98 -6.68 -6.25 14.13
N GLU A 99 -6.66 -6.83 15.31
CA GLU A 99 -7.07 -6.15 16.54
C GLU A 99 -6.22 -4.90 16.82
N ILE A 100 -6.82 -3.83 17.31
CA ILE A 100 -6.15 -2.54 17.57
C ILE A 100 -4.92 -2.70 18.47
N LYS A 101 -4.99 -3.54 19.51
CA LYS A 101 -3.87 -3.82 20.41
C LYS A 101 -2.67 -4.46 19.72
N LYS A 102 -2.90 -5.18 18.62
CA LYS A 102 -1.88 -5.86 17.82
C LYS A 102 -1.28 -4.97 16.72
N ARG A 103 -1.71 -3.72 16.62
CA ARG A 103 -1.24 -2.74 15.62
C ARG A 103 -0.10 -1.86 16.13
N ASN A 104 0.46 -2.15 17.30
CA ASN A 104 1.58 -1.38 17.85
C ASN A 104 2.91 -1.88 17.26
N TYR A 105 3.61 -1.01 16.53
CA TYR A 105 4.86 -1.33 15.83
C TYR A 105 6.10 -1.29 16.73
N ASN A 106 5.99 -0.75 17.94
CA ASN A 106 7.14 -0.32 18.71
C ASN A 106 7.76 -1.41 19.60
N LEU A 107 7.18 -2.61 19.67
CA LEU A 107 7.70 -3.66 20.57
C LEU A 107 7.60 -5.05 19.91
N PRO A 108 8.71 -5.81 19.85
CA PRO A 108 8.67 -7.21 19.49
C PRO A 108 8.01 -8.02 20.61
N GLN A 109 6.70 -8.20 20.55
CA GLN A 109 6.01 -9.07 21.48
C GLN A 109 6.04 -10.52 20.95
N LYS A 110 6.43 -11.43 21.82
CA LYS A 110 6.49 -12.87 21.57
C LYS A 110 5.09 -13.52 21.53
N THR A 111 4.19 -13.06 20.68
CA THR A 111 2.89 -13.71 20.54
C THR A 111 2.70 -14.26 19.13
N SER A 112 2.34 -15.52 19.08
CA SER A 112 2.43 -16.47 17.98
C SER A 112 1.47 -16.30 16.81
N SER A 113 0.61 -15.28 16.76
CA SER A 113 -0.46 -15.17 15.75
C SER A 113 -0.31 -14.05 14.74
N VAL A 114 0.60 -13.11 14.97
CA VAL A 114 0.87 -11.97 14.06
C VAL A 114 2.37 -11.84 13.89
N CYS A 115 2.80 -11.67 12.65
CA CYS A 115 4.21 -11.40 12.37
C CYS A 115 4.58 -9.96 12.80
N TRP A 116 4.90 -9.77 14.08
CA TRP A 116 5.39 -8.50 14.63
C TRP A 116 6.63 -7.98 13.92
N ARG A 117 7.51 -8.93 13.55
CA ARG A 117 8.70 -8.63 12.75
C ARG A 117 8.30 -8.00 11.41
N CYS A 118 7.27 -8.53 10.75
CA CYS A 118 6.77 -8.00 9.49
C CYS A 118 6.20 -6.59 9.66
N LEU A 119 5.43 -6.34 10.72
CA LEU A 119 4.89 -5.01 11.01
C LEU A 119 5.98 -4.00 11.34
N TYR A 120 7.01 -4.41 12.07
CA TYR A 120 8.18 -3.57 12.34
C TYR A 120 8.92 -3.21 11.03
N ILE A 121 9.20 -4.20 10.18
CA ILE A 121 9.84 -3.97 8.87
C ILE A 121 9.00 -2.98 8.03
N ILE A 122 7.70 -3.17 7.97
CA ILE A 122 6.78 -2.26 7.28
C ILE A 122 6.90 -0.84 7.84
N SER A 123 6.95 -0.68 9.16
CA SER A 123 7.05 0.63 9.79
C SER A 123 8.33 1.39 9.46
N GLU A 124 9.43 0.68 9.22
CA GLU A 124 10.71 1.28 8.82
C GLU A 124 10.79 1.65 7.33
N CYS A 125 9.92 1.08 6.50
CA CYS A 125 9.98 1.25 5.04
C CYS A 125 9.14 2.40 4.49
N PHE A 126 8.13 2.87 5.23
CA PHE A 126 7.16 3.85 4.74
C PHE A 126 7.09 5.09 5.63
N ASP A 127 6.76 6.23 5.03
CA ASP A 127 6.64 7.51 5.76
C ASP A 127 5.36 7.62 6.57
N ASP A 128 4.28 6.96 6.16
CA ASP A 128 3.02 6.92 6.89
C ASP A 128 2.33 5.56 6.73
N ILE A 129 1.74 5.07 7.82
CA ILE A 129 1.05 3.79 7.89
C ILE A 129 -0.26 3.96 8.63
N ARG A 130 -1.34 3.48 8.04
CA ARG A 130 -2.68 3.54 8.63
C ARG A 130 -3.45 2.26 8.44
N TRP A 131 -4.21 1.88 9.47
CA TRP A 131 -5.15 0.77 9.42
C TRP A 131 -6.59 1.28 9.31
N SER A 132 -7.43 0.55 8.57
CA SER A 132 -8.89 0.75 8.67
C SER A 132 -9.40 0.38 10.07
N ASN A 133 -10.59 0.87 10.44
CA ASN A 133 -11.18 0.56 11.75
C ASN A 133 -11.34 -0.94 11.97
N LYS A 134 -11.77 -1.68 10.95
CA LYS A 134 -11.85 -3.15 11.00
C LYS A 134 -10.48 -3.82 11.08
N GLY A 135 -9.42 -3.19 10.58
CA GLY A 135 -8.06 -3.75 10.58
C GLY A 135 -7.77 -4.74 9.46
N ASN A 136 -8.59 -4.82 8.42
CA ASN A 136 -8.40 -5.65 7.24
C ASN A 136 -7.89 -4.87 6.03
N ARG A 137 -7.62 -3.59 6.17
CA ARG A 137 -6.99 -2.74 5.15
C ARG A 137 -5.86 -1.94 5.76
N LEU A 138 -4.68 -2.12 5.20
CA LEU A 138 -3.46 -1.41 5.53
C LEU A 138 -3.16 -0.39 4.44
N GLN A 139 -2.96 0.87 4.82
CA GLN A 139 -2.50 1.93 3.94
C GLN A 139 -1.04 2.23 4.24
N LEU A 140 -0.23 2.20 3.20
CA LEU A 140 1.19 2.52 3.21
C LEU A 140 1.43 3.73 2.32
N ALA A 141 2.15 4.72 2.79
CA ALA A 141 2.43 5.93 2.03
C ALA A 141 3.93 6.25 2.03
N LEU A 142 4.44 6.60 0.86
CA LEU A 142 5.81 7.00 0.59
C LEU A 142 5.82 8.40 -0.02
N LYS A 143 6.63 9.30 0.52
CA LYS A 143 6.91 10.61 -0.09
C LYS A 143 7.72 10.44 -1.36
N ARG A 144 7.37 11.26 -2.36
CA ARG A 144 8.06 11.29 -3.66
C ARG A 144 9.03 12.45 -3.71
#